data_1c5bf03e82d229d640817a347190fdc7
#
_entry.id   1c5bf03e82d229d640817a347190fdc7
#
_cell.length_a   1.000
_cell.length_b   1.000
_cell.length_c   1.000
_cell.angle_alpha   90.00
_cell.angle_beta   90.00
_cell.angle_gamma   90.00
#
_symmetry.space_group_name_H-M   'P 1'
#
loop_
_entity.id
_entity.type
_entity.pdbx_description
1 polymer ?
#
loop_
_entity_poly.entity_id
_entity_poly.type
_entity_poly.pdbx_seq_one_letter_code
_entity_poly.pdbx_strand_id
1 'polypeptide(L)'
;MKNIILTLISLFSVLTFSLSANAIKVGALYLDTQGFFGEIKVGIESAGAEEGIELTGANSEGDVAKESEFIDILIAKGVDVVVMSPVSTEASVAAVERLSEAGIPVVCYNTCLTDADAERLVYALVTTSQRDLGFPVGVLAGEWAIKAEINLKIGIHNCNQYEACQEREDGFIDGLKSTGVNFEVVNNQEAFTN
;
A
#
# COMPACT_ATOMS: atom_id res chain seq x y z
N MET A 1 -39.28 -59.88 43.86
CA MET A 1 -37.85 -59.59 43.66
C MET A 1 -37.75 -58.52 42.55
N LYS A 2 -37.53 -57.28 42.94
CA LYS A 2 -37.52 -56.13 42.02
C LYS A 2 -36.10 -55.87 41.57
N ASN A 3 -35.85 -56.01 40.28
CA ASN A 3 -34.57 -55.59 39.66
C ASN A 3 -34.49 -54.11 39.56
N ILE A 4 -33.55 -53.47 40.26
CA ILE A 4 -33.20 -52.09 40.13
C ILE A 4 -32.11 -52.02 39.05
N ILE A 5 -32.48 -51.49 37.89
CA ILE A 5 -31.53 -51.17 36.83
C ILE A 5 -30.97 -49.78 37.13
N LEU A 6 -29.72 -49.73 37.56
CA LEU A 6 -28.99 -48.47 37.73
C LEU A 6 -28.52 -48.01 36.37
N THR A 7 -29.17 -46.99 35.83
CA THR A 7 -28.71 -46.29 34.60
C THR A 7 -27.64 -45.28 35.01
N LEU A 8 -26.38 -45.59 34.74
CA LEU A 8 -25.28 -44.62 34.82
C LEU A 8 -25.39 -43.67 33.61
N ILE A 9 -25.87 -42.45 33.87
CA ILE A 9 -25.78 -41.37 32.91
C ILE A 9 -24.35 -40.80 33.03
N SER A 10 -23.49 -41.19 32.10
CA SER A 10 -22.18 -40.62 31.92
C SER A 10 -22.32 -39.21 31.36
N LEU A 11 -22.13 -38.20 32.24
CA LEU A 11 -22.11 -36.80 31.86
C LEU A 11 -20.77 -36.51 31.18
N PHE A 12 -20.75 -36.68 29.85
CA PHE A 12 -19.62 -36.30 29.02
C PHE A 12 -19.60 -34.77 28.92
N SER A 13 -18.89 -34.12 29.88
CA SER A 13 -18.60 -32.68 29.79
C SER A 13 -17.66 -32.44 28.61
N VAL A 14 -18.23 -32.05 27.49
CA VAL A 14 -17.45 -31.51 26.35
C VAL A 14 -16.90 -30.16 26.83
N LEU A 15 -15.66 -30.15 27.31
CA LEU A 15 -14.89 -28.93 27.45
C LEU A 15 -14.66 -28.39 26.03
N THR A 16 -15.52 -27.49 25.59
CA THR A 16 -15.22 -26.65 24.44
C THR A 16 -14.11 -25.68 24.88
N PHE A 17 -12.88 -26.04 24.60
CA PHE A 17 -11.79 -25.07 24.57
C PHE A 17 -12.13 -24.07 23.46
N SER A 18 -12.77 -22.98 23.82
CA SER A 18 -12.79 -21.78 22.96
C SER A 18 -11.33 -21.33 22.89
N LEU A 19 -10.60 -21.75 21.84
CA LEU A 19 -9.43 -21.02 21.45
C LEU A 19 -9.95 -19.63 21.07
N SER A 20 -9.81 -18.69 21.99
CA SER A 20 -9.90 -17.27 21.62
C SER A 20 -8.76 -17.05 20.65
N ALA A 21 -9.04 -17.12 19.36
CA ALA A 21 -8.11 -16.56 18.38
C ALA A 21 -7.92 -15.11 18.78
N ASN A 22 -6.74 -14.76 19.27
CA ASN A 22 -6.40 -13.35 19.48
C ASN A 22 -6.59 -12.65 18.12
N ALA A 23 -7.28 -11.54 18.11
CA ALA A 23 -7.39 -10.73 16.91
C ALA A 23 -5.98 -10.39 16.43
N ILE A 24 -5.75 -10.53 15.13
CA ILE A 24 -4.47 -10.16 14.51
C ILE A 24 -4.31 -8.64 14.68
N LYS A 25 -3.15 -8.23 15.18
CA LYS A 25 -2.81 -6.82 15.38
C LYS A 25 -2.07 -6.29 14.18
N VAL A 26 -2.65 -5.33 13.48
CA VAL A 26 -2.06 -4.71 12.31
C VAL A 26 -1.67 -3.27 12.61
N GLY A 27 -0.40 -2.93 12.36
CA GLY A 27 0.06 -1.55 12.27
C GLY A 27 -0.20 -1.02 10.87
N ALA A 28 -1.01 0.03 10.72
CA ALA A 28 -1.22 0.71 9.44
C ALA A 28 -0.53 2.07 9.46
N LEU A 29 0.56 2.18 8.71
CA LEU A 29 1.30 3.43 8.60
C LEU A 29 0.96 4.10 7.27
N TYR A 30 0.21 5.19 7.36
CA TYR A 30 -0.24 5.96 6.20
C TYR A 30 0.80 7.01 5.82
N LEU A 31 1.10 7.10 4.51
CA LEU A 31 1.95 8.17 3.98
C LEU A 31 1.27 9.54 4.14
N ASP A 32 -0.01 9.58 3.83
CA ASP A 32 -0.93 10.71 4.00
C ASP A 32 -2.34 10.17 4.25
N THR A 33 -3.26 11.03 4.62
CA THR A 33 -4.67 10.69 4.89
C THR A 33 -5.66 11.53 4.09
N GLN A 34 -5.18 12.21 3.06
CA GLN A 34 -5.99 13.03 2.17
C GLN A 34 -5.98 12.52 0.72
N GLY A 35 -6.99 12.89 -0.04
CA GLY A 35 -7.12 12.52 -1.44
C GLY A 35 -6.96 11.03 -1.68
N PHE A 36 -6.10 10.64 -2.61
CA PHE A 36 -5.83 9.25 -2.97
C PHE A 36 -5.42 8.38 -1.76
N PHE A 37 -4.55 8.87 -0.90
CA PHE A 37 -4.13 8.12 0.30
C PHE A 37 -5.23 8.05 1.35
N GLY A 38 -6.14 9.03 1.39
CA GLY A 38 -7.33 8.99 2.24
C GLY A 38 -8.27 7.83 1.87
N GLU A 39 -8.49 7.60 0.58
CA GLU A 39 -9.29 6.47 0.09
C GLU A 39 -8.62 5.13 0.40
N ILE A 40 -7.31 5.02 0.28
CA ILE A 40 -6.56 3.82 0.69
C ILE A 40 -6.74 3.56 2.19
N LYS A 41 -6.61 4.61 3.02
CA LYS A 41 -6.84 4.50 4.47
C LYS A 41 -8.23 3.95 4.77
N VAL A 42 -9.27 4.50 4.15
CA VAL A 42 -10.65 4.02 4.31
C VAL A 42 -10.77 2.54 3.93
N GLY A 43 -10.13 2.14 2.82
CA GLY A 43 -10.11 0.73 2.37
C GLY A 43 -9.44 -0.20 3.40
N ILE A 44 -8.28 0.19 3.93
CA ILE A 44 -7.56 -0.60 4.94
C ILE A 44 -8.38 -0.72 6.23
N GLU A 45 -8.98 0.38 6.71
CA GLU A 45 -9.78 0.40 7.93
C GLU A 45 -11.07 -0.41 7.77
N SER A 46 -11.74 -0.33 6.62
CA SER A 46 -12.94 -1.13 6.34
C SER A 46 -12.64 -2.62 6.28
N ALA A 47 -11.60 -3.01 5.55
CA ALA A 47 -11.19 -4.42 5.48
C ALA A 47 -10.78 -4.95 6.86
N GLY A 48 -10.05 -4.16 7.63
CA GLY A 48 -9.68 -4.53 9.01
C GLY A 48 -10.89 -4.74 9.91
N ALA A 49 -11.90 -3.89 9.79
CA ALA A 49 -13.14 -4.03 10.55
C ALA A 49 -13.96 -5.27 10.14
N GLU A 50 -14.04 -5.56 8.83
CA GLU A 50 -14.74 -6.74 8.30
C GLU A 50 -14.10 -8.05 8.76
N GLU A 51 -12.76 -8.10 8.81
CA GLU A 51 -11.99 -9.27 9.20
C GLU A 51 -11.75 -9.38 10.73
N GLY A 52 -12.24 -8.43 11.51
CA GLY A 52 -12.08 -8.41 12.98
C GLY A 52 -10.62 -8.18 13.42
N ILE A 53 -9.86 -7.42 12.66
CA ILE A 53 -8.46 -7.08 12.90
C ILE A 53 -8.37 -5.94 13.94
N GLU A 54 -7.43 -6.05 14.89
CA GLU A 54 -7.07 -4.94 15.77
C GLU A 54 -6.10 -3.99 15.05
N LEU A 55 -6.64 -2.90 14.47
CA LEU A 55 -5.87 -1.96 13.68
C LEU A 55 -5.32 -0.80 14.52
N THR A 56 -4.00 -0.56 14.43
CA THR A 56 -3.34 0.64 14.95
C THR A 56 -2.87 1.49 13.78
N GLY A 57 -3.58 2.59 13.49
CA GLY A 57 -3.24 3.53 12.42
C GLY A 57 -2.35 4.68 12.89
N ALA A 58 -1.43 5.12 12.04
CA ALA A 58 -0.61 6.32 12.19
C ALA A 58 -0.38 7.01 10.84
N ASN A 59 -0.22 8.33 10.83
CA ASN A 59 0.01 9.12 9.61
C ASN A 59 1.39 9.79 9.67
N SER A 60 2.29 9.43 8.75
CA SER A 60 3.62 10.03 8.67
C SER A 60 3.62 11.44 8.07
N GLU A 61 2.55 11.82 7.36
CA GLU A 61 2.45 13.12 6.67
C GLU A 61 3.63 13.37 5.71
N GLY A 62 4.17 12.32 5.10
CA GLY A 62 5.35 12.41 4.23
C GLY A 62 6.66 12.71 4.95
N ASP A 63 6.71 12.59 6.28
CA ASP A 63 7.88 12.86 7.11
C ASP A 63 8.56 11.56 7.54
N VAL A 64 9.82 11.34 7.10
CA VAL A 64 10.62 10.14 7.43
C VAL A 64 10.89 10.01 8.93
N ALA A 65 11.02 11.12 9.66
CA ALA A 65 11.26 11.08 11.09
C ALA A 65 10.01 10.61 11.84
N LYS A 66 8.83 11.10 11.45
CA LYS A 66 7.54 10.61 11.99
C LYS A 66 7.31 9.14 11.64
N GLU A 67 7.61 8.73 10.40
CA GLU A 67 7.54 7.33 10.00
C GLU A 67 8.37 6.45 10.92
N SER A 68 9.63 6.84 11.14
CA SER A 68 10.57 6.13 12.02
C SER A 68 10.06 6.03 13.45
N GLU A 69 9.53 7.11 14.02
CA GLU A 69 8.93 7.14 15.36
C GLU A 69 7.72 6.21 15.47
N PHE A 70 6.82 6.25 14.48
CA PHE A 70 5.65 5.37 14.48
C PHE A 70 6.01 3.90 14.36
N ILE A 71 7.05 3.56 13.59
CA ILE A 71 7.55 2.19 13.52
C ILE A 71 8.01 1.72 14.90
N ASP A 72 8.74 2.53 15.65
CA ASP A 72 9.17 2.17 17.02
C ASP A 72 7.97 1.97 17.96
N ILE A 73 6.92 2.79 17.81
CA ILE A 73 5.67 2.61 18.56
C ILE A 73 4.95 1.30 18.19
N LEU A 74 4.89 0.94 16.90
CA LEU A 74 4.27 -0.28 16.45
C LEU A 74 5.02 -1.53 16.93
N ILE A 75 6.36 -1.49 16.91
CA ILE A 75 7.21 -2.54 17.49
C ILE A 75 6.91 -2.69 18.99
N ALA A 76 6.89 -1.58 19.74
CA ALA A 76 6.60 -1.60 21.17
C ALA A 76 5.19 -2.12 21.51
N LYS A 77 4.21 -1.90 20.63
CA LYS A 77 2.85 -2.45 20.74
C LYS A 77 2.76 -3.94 20.41
N GLY A 78 3.79 -4.52 19.81
CA GLY A 78 3.82 -5.92 19.41
C GLY A 78 2.73 -6.22 18.37
N VAL A 79 2.69 -5.45 17.28
CA VAL A 79 1.82 -5.75 16.15
C VAL A 79 2.34 -6.99 15.42
N ASP A 80 1.43 -7.74 14.79
CA ASP A 80 1.77 -8.98 14.09
C ASP A 80 2.25 -8.72 12.64
N VAL A 81 1.86 -7.59 12.06
CA VAL A 81 2.24 -7.15 10.71
C VAL A 81 2.12 -5.64 10.58
N VAL A 82 2.94 -5.04 9.73
CA VAL A 82 2.82 -3.63 9.35
C VAL A 82 2.44 -3.51 7.88
N VAL A 83 1.43 -2.68 7.59
CA VAL A 83 1.01 -2.28 6.25
C VAL A 83 1.39 -0.82 6.07
N MET A 84 2.20 -0.49 5.06
CA MET A 84 2.72 0.87 4.87
C MET A 84 2.98 1.23 3.42
N SER A 85 2.96 2.53 3.12
CA SER A 85 3.61 3.12 1.96
C SER A 85 4.78 3.94 2.49
N PRO A 86 6.04 3.50 2.28
CA PRO A 86 7.22 4.22 2.77
C PRO A 86 7.28 5.65 2.26
N VAL A 87 7.74 6.56 3.09
CA VAL A 87 7.91 7.98 2.72
C VAL A 87 8.99 8.13 1.65
N SER A 88 10.02 7.30 1.72
CA SER A 88 11.13 7.30 0.77
C SER A 88 11.62 5.88 0.52
N THR A 89 11.87 5.56 -0.74
CA THR A 89 12.41 4.25 -1.14
C THR A 89 13.76 3.92 -0.51
N GLU A 90 14.56 4.94 -0.19
CA GLU A 90 15.90 4.81 0.40
C GLU A 90 15.93 5.17 1.89
N ALA A 91 15.37 6.34 2.26
CA ALA A 91 15.49 6.83 3.63
C ALA A 91 14.69 5.99 4.64
N SER A 92 13.63 5.31 4.21
CA SER A 92 12.80 4.44 5.04
C SER A 92 13.42 3.07 5.34
N VAL A 93 14.49 2.68 4.63
CA VAL A 93 15.12 1.35 4.76
C VAL A 93 15.49 1.03 6.21
N ALA A 94 16.21 1.94 6.89
CA ALA A 94 16.64 1.72 8.27
C ALA A 94 15.47 1.55 9.25
N ALA A 95 14.33 2.18 8.99
CA ALA A 95 13.13 2.03 9.80
C ALA A 95 12.47 0.66 9.57
N VAL A 96 12.39 0.21 8.32
CA VAL A 96 11.85 -1.10 7.96
C VAL A 96 12.77 -2.24 8.42
N GLU A 97 14.09 -2.04 8.44
CA GLU A 97 15.04 -3.01 9.02
C GLU A 97 14.70 -3.32 10.49
N ARG A 98 14.34 -2.33 11.29
CA ARG A 98 13.93 -2.55 12.69
C ARG A 98 12.68 -3.41 12.83
N LEU A 99 11.71 -3.29 11.90
CA LEU A 99 10.56 -4.20 11.85
C LEU A 99 11.00 -5.63 11.57
N SER A 100 11.89 -5.81 10.60
CA SER A 100 12.44 -7.13 10.24
C SER A 100 13.23 -7.74 11.42
N GLU A 101 14.05 -6.95 12.12
CA GLU A 101 14.78 -7.39 13.31
C GLU A 101 13.84 -7.78 14.46
N ALA A 102 12.69 -7.12 14.57
CA ALA A 102 11.64 -7.46 15.52
C ALA A 102 10.78 -8.67 15.07
N GLY A 103 11.04 -9.22 13.88
CA GLY A 103 10.27 -10.34 13.31
C GLY A 103 8.87 -9.95 12.83
N ILE A 104 8.63 -8.67 12.57
CA ILE A 104 7.34 -8.13 12.12
C ILE A 104 7.38 -8.00 10.59
N PRO A 105 6.59 -8.81 9.85
CA PRO A 105 6.52 -8.70 8.41
C PRO A 105 5.91 -7.38 7.96
N VAL A 106 6.40 -6.87 6.81
CA VAL A 106 5.94 -5.63 6.20
C VAL A 106 5.24 -5.93 4.89
N VAL A 107 4.07 -5.34 4.71
CA VAL A 107 3.35 -5.29 3.43
C VAL A 107 3.35 -3.85 2.95
N CYS A 108 4.04 -3.60 1.85
CA CYS A 108 3.99 -2.30 1.19
C CYS A 108 2.72 -2.16 0.35
N TYR A 109 2.20 -0.95 0.24
CA TYR A 109 1.19 -0.61 -0.75
C TYR A 109 1.59 0.64 -1.53
N ASN A 110 1.13 0.75 -2.77
CA ASN A 110 1.41 1.84 -3.71
C ASN A 110 2.90 1.94 -4.08
N THR A 111 3.77 2.31 -3.16
CA THR A 111 5.23 2.34 -3.30
C THR A 111 5.89 1.46 -2.23
N CYS A 112 7.17 1.12 -2.44
CA CYS A 112 7.94 0.33 -1.49
C CYS A 112 9.38 0.87 -1.39
N LEU A 113 10.27 0.12 -0.78
CA LEU A 113 11.71 0.35 -0.79
C LEU A 113 12.30 0.11 -2.19
N THR A 114 13.59 0.36 -2.35
CA THR A 114 14.29 -0.10 -3.58
C THR A 114 14.09 -1.59 -3.80
N ASP A 115 14.15 -2.07 -5.04
CA ASP A 115 13.93 -3.49 -5.36
C ASP A 115 14.80 -4.42 -4.50
N ALA A 116 16.09 -4.08 -4.34
CA ALA A 116 17.02 -4.87 -3.55
C ALA A 116 16.68 -4.92 -2.05
N ASP A 117 16.20 -3.81 -1.49
CA ASP A 117 15.79 -3.73 -0.09
C ASP A 117 14.40 -4.35 0.13
N ALA A 118 13.50 -4.18 -0.83
CA ALA A 118 12.19 -4.81 -0.78
C ALA A 118 12.28 -6.33 -0.80
N GLU A 119 13.16 -6.91 -1.66
CA GLU A 119 13.37 -8.36 -1.75
C GLU A 119 13.81 -8.98 -0.41
N ARG A 120 14.60 -8.26 0.37
CA ARG A 120 15.13 -8.77 1.65
C ARG A 120 14.28 -8.43 2.88
N LEU A 121 13.48 -7.37 2.85
CA LEU A 121 12.82 -6.80 4.04
C LEU A 121 11.29 -6.85 3.98
N VAL A 122 10.71 -6.97 2.79
CA VAL A 122 9.27 -6.82 2.61
C VAL A 122 8.64 -8.15 2.25
N TYR A 123 7.56 -8.48 2.94
CA TYR A 123 6.83 -9.73 2.71
C TYR A 123 6.03 -9.69 1.40
N ALA A 124 5.39 -8.56 1.10
CA ALA A 124 4.59 -8.38 -0.10
C ALA A 124 4.45 -6.90 -0.49
N LEU A 125 4.27 -6.65 -1.79
CA LEU A 125 3.91 -5.35 -2.34
C LEU A 125 2.55 -5.45 -3.03
N VAL A 126 1.61 -4.59 -2.64
CA VAL A 126 0.31 -4.42 -3.27
C VAL A 126 0.31 -3.12 -4.05
N THR A 127 0.53 -3.19 -5.34
CA THR A 127 0.59 -2.01 -6.21
C THR A 127 0.03 -2.33 -7.59
N THR A 128 -0.22 -1.27 -8.36
CA THR A 128 -0.41 -1.35 -9.81
C THR A 128 0.86 -0.82 -10.48
N SER A 129 1.22 -1.37 -11.63
CA SER A 129 2.30 -0.80 -12.44
C SER A 129 1.94 0.63 -12.83
N GLN A 130 2.68 1.60 -12.30
CA GLN A 130 2.43 3.01 -12.57
C GLN A 130 2.67 3.33 -14.05
N ARG A 131 3.66 2.68 -14.66
CA ARG A 131 3.93 2.77 -16.10
C ARG A 131 2.74 2.29 -16.93
N ASP A 132 2.12 1.15 -16.52
CA ASP A 132 0.96 0.59 -17.21
C ASP A 132 -0.31 1.44 -16.99
N LEU A 133 -0.36 2.26 -15.96
CA LEU A 133 -1.42 3.26 -15.81
C LEU A 133 -1.24 4.44 -16.79
N GLY A 134 0.00 4.87 -17.00
CA GLY A 134 0.30 5.97 -17.92
C GLY A 134 0.18 5.60 -19.39
N PHE A 135 0.67 4.42 -19.76
CA PHE A 135 0.79 3.98 -21.16
C PHE A 135 -0.52 4.06 -21.96
N PRO A 136 -1.64 3.45 -21.54
CA PRO A 136 -2.88 3.52 -22.30
C PRO A 136 -3.45 4.93 -22.41
N VAL A 137 -3.20 5.80 -21.44
CA VAL A 137 -3.61 7.21 -21.53
C VAL A 137 -2.84 7.92 -22.64
N GLY A 138 -1.54 7.65 -22.75
CA GLY A 138 -0.70 8.15 -23.85
C GLY A 138 -1.18 7.64 -25.22
N VAL A 139 -1.52 6.36 -25.31
CA VAL A 139 -2.06 5.76 -26.56
C VAL A 139 -3.36 6.46 -26.95
N LEU A 140 -4.30 6.59 -26.01
CA LEU A 140 -5.58 7.25 -26.28
C LEU A 140 -5.41 8.71 -26.72
N ALA A 141 -4.52 9.46 -26.08
CA ALA A 141 -4.24 10.84 -26.46
C ALA A 141 -3.61 10.95 -27.86
N GLY A 142 -2.68 10.04 -28.20
CA GLY A 142 -2.04 9.98 -29.50
C GLY A 142 -3.03 9.61 -30.61
N GLU A 143 -3.83 8.59 -30.42
CA GLU A 143 -4.88 8.16 -31.38
C GLU A 143 -5.92 9.26 -31.59
N TRP A 144 -6.32 9.94 -30.51
CA TRP A 144 -7.23 11.09 -30.61
C TRP A 144 -6.63 12.22 -31.45
N ALA A 145 -5.36 12.58 -31.22
CA ALA A 145 -4.69 13.64 -31.96
C ALA A 145 -4.52 13.31 -33.45
N ILE A 146 -4.19 12.04 -33.77
CA ILE A 146 -4.11 11.56 -35.15
C ILE A 146 -5.49 11.68 -35.83
N LYS A 147 -6.54 11.21 -35.17
CA LYS A 147 -7.92 11.28 -35.68
C LYS A 147 -8.40 12.73 -35.88
N ALA A 148 -7.95 13.64 -35.00
CA ALA A 148 -8.29 15.06 -35.07
C ALA A 148 -7.39 15.85 -36.06
N GLU A 149 -6.37 15.21 -36.66
CA GLU A 149 -5.40 15.82 -37.55
C GLU A 149 -4.68 17.02 -36.94
N ILE A 150 -4.33 16.95 -35.65
CA ILE A 150 -3.66 18.02 -34.92
C ILE A 150 -2.24 17.68 -34.53
N ASN A 151 -1.37 18.70 -34.46
CA ASN A 151 -0.09 18.61 -33.78
C ASN A 151 -0.33 18.71 -32.27
N LEU A 152 -0.06 17.64 -31.54
CA LEU A 152 -0.37 17.54 -30.12
C LEU A 152 0.62 18.36 -29.28
N LYS A 153 0.10 19.34 -28.54
CA LYS A 153 0.87 20.08 -27.54
C LYS A 153 0.40 19.70 -26.16
N ILE A 154 1.34 19.34 -25.29
CA ILE A 154 1.06 18.76 -23.99
C ILE A 154 1.66 19.63 -22.90
N GLY A 155 0.82 20.01 -21.93
CA GLY A 155 1.27 20.49 -20.63
C GLY A 155 1.20 19.36 -19.61
N ILE A 156 2.27 19.13 -18.88
CA ILE A 156 2.33 18.11 -17.82
C ILE A 156 2.38 18.83 -16.47
N HIS A 157 1.42 18.52 -15.59
CA HIS A 157 1.54 18.78 -14.18
C HIS A 157 2.01 17.48 -13.53
N ASN A 158 3.25 17.46 -13.13
CA ASN A 158 3.89 16.28 -12.57
C ASN A 158 3.91 16.29 -11.04
N CYS A 159 4.21 15.14 -10.46
CA CYS A 159 4.50 14.93 -9.04
C CYS A 159 5.81 14.12 -8.91
N ASN A 160 6.83 14.49 -9.69
CA ASN A 160 8.04 13.71 -9.92
C ASN A 160 8.99 13.64 -8.71
N GLN A 161 8.65 14.31 -7.60
CA GLN A 161 9.23 14.01 -6.30
C GLN A 161 8.90 12.59 -5.81
N TYR A 162 7.89 11.93 -6.41
CA TYR A 162 7.52 10.54 -6.16
C TYR A 162 7.84 9.69 -7.39
N GLU A 163 8.58 8.61 -7.20
CA GLU A 163 8.97 7.68 -8.26
C GLU A 163 7.76 7.13 -9.05
N ALA A 164 6.68 6.80 -8.35
CA ALA A 164 5.43 6.37 -8.97
C ALA A 164 4.87 7.37 -9.99
N CYS A 165 5.09 8.67 -9.78
CA CYS A 165 4.66 9.70 -10.72
C CYS A 165 5.57 9.77 -11.95
N GLN A 166 6.89 9.60 -11.75
CA GLN A 166 7.85 9.52 -12.85
C GLN A 166 7.54 8.34 -13.77
N GLU A 167 7.36 7.16 -13.20
CA GLU A 167 7.01 5.97 -13.98
C GLU A 167 5.70 6.15 -14.78
N ARG A 168 4.71 6.82 -14.18
CA ARG A 168 3.42 7.10 -14.84
C ARG A 168 3.58 8.08 -16.00
N GLU A 169 4.40 9.14 -15.82
CA GLU A 169 4.74 10.08 -16.87
C GLU A 169 5.50 9.37 -18.00
N ASP A 170 6.50 8.56 -17.67
CA ASP A 170 7.24 7.77 -18.66
C ASP A 170 6.33 6.84 -19.44
N GLY A 171 5.41 6.14 -18.76
CA GLY A 171 4.39 5.31 -19.40
C GLY A 171 3.54 6.12 -20.38
N PHE A 172 3.06 7.29 -19.97
CA PHE A 172 2.27 8.19 -20.81
C PHE A 172 3.05 8.62 -22.08
N ILE A 173 4.28 9.04 -21.91
CA ILE A 173 5.15 9.46 -23.04
C ILE A 173 5.43 8.30 -24.00
N ASP A 174 5.65 7.10 -23.46
CA ASP A 174 5.86 5.91 -24.31
C ASP A 174 4.59 5.48 -25.04
N GLY A 175 3.43 5.61 -24.39
CA GLY A 175 2.13 5.41 -25.04
C GLY A 175 1.93 6.36 -26.22
N LEU A 176 2.25 7.64 -26.06
CA LEU A 176 2.23 8.61 -27.18
C LEU A 176 3.15 8.21 -28.31
N LYS A 177 4.43 7.89 -28.00
CA LYS A 177 5.41 7.47 -29.01
C LYS A 177 4.97 6.22 -29.78
N SER A 178 4.30 5.28 -29.11
CA SER A 178 3.85 4.03 -29.73
C SER A 178 2.81 4.23 -30.82
N THR A 179 2.06 5.34 -30.79
CA THR A 179 1.07 5.68 -31.82
C THR A 179 1.69 6.34 -33.08
N GLY A 180 2.93 6.81 -32.99
CA GLY A 180 3.58 7.57 -34.05
C GLY A 180 3.08 9.01 -34.20
N VAL A 181 2.29 9.52 -33.25
CA VAL A 181 1.83 10.91 -33.26
C VAL A 181 2.98 11.89 -33.10
N ASN A 182 2.94 13.01 -33.82
CA ASN A 182 3.82 14.12 -33.52
C ASN A 182 3.31 14.91 -32.32
N PHE A 183 4.13 15.03 -31.29
CA PHE A 183 3.79 15.80 -30.11
C PHE A 183 4.95 16.64 -29.59
N GLU A 184 4.62 17.69 -28.85
CA GLU A 184 5.56 18.57 -28.17
C GLU A 184 5.11 18.74 -26.71
N VAL A 185 6.00 18.48 -25.76
CA VAL A 185 5.77 18.86 -24.37
C VAL A 185 6.13 20.32 -24.19
N VAL A 186 5.13 21.18 -24.13
CA VAL A 186 5.30 22.65 -24.07
C VAL A 186 5.52 23.15 -22.65
N ASN A 187 5.13 22.37 -21.65
CA ASN A 187 5.34 22.67 -20.23
C ASN A 187 5.37 21.37 -19.42
N ASN A 188 6.28 21.29 -18.44
CA ASN A 188 6.33 20.24 -17.45
C ASN A 188 6.65 20.89 -16.11
N GLN A 189 5.68 20.96 -15.21
CA GLN A 189 5.78 21.62 -13.92
C GLN A 189 5.34 20.73 -12.78
N GLU A 190 6.07 20.83 -11.68
CA GLU A 190 5.68 20.20 -10.42
C GLU A 190 4.37 20.77 -9.88
N ALA A 191 3.42 19.87 -9.53
CA ALA A 191 2.06 20.27 -9.12
C ALA A 191 1.99 20.76 -7.65
N PHE A 192 3.01 20.48 -6.84
CA PHE A 192 3.03 20.72 -5.39
C PHE A 192 4.07 21.75 -4.97
N THR A 193 4.53 22.61 -5.88
CA THR A 193 5.38 23.73 -5.51
C THR A 193 4.53 24.80 -4.83
N ASN A 194 4.69 24.97 -3.53
CA ASN A 194 4.17 26.11 -2.76
C ASN A 194 5.04 27.33 -2.98
#